data_aa546a07edb34fe569aa955ca6c6febb
#
_entry.id   aa546a07edb34fe569aa955ca6c6febb
#
_cell.length_a   1.000
_cell.length_b   1.000
_cell.length_c   1.000
_cell.angle_alpha   90.00
_cell.angle_beta   90.00
_cell.angle_gamma   90.00
#
_symmetry.space_group_name_H-M   'P 1'
#
loop_
_entity.id
_entity.type
_entity.pdbx_description
1 polymer ?
#
loop_
_entity_poly.entity_id
_entity_poly.type
_entity_poly.pdbx_seq_one_letter_code
_entity_poly.pdbx_strand_id
1 'polypeptide(L)'
;MISFLASPKPFTGIAREHQYRAIRSWLSSGKDVEVILYGDSAGIVEAGIELGVQVVQQIDCAPSGIPYFSSIVEHAAEHGKYDLQVYLNCDILISGIVQALVRMEFPQFLLIGQRIDLGESLFIDVCLPDWQSALCKIAKDGYATLYQPCGIDYFGFRRGLWKELPPVVIGRAGYDNALLAYCFRNRVPIVDATCSVVALHQYHGYGHVSGGQKAVWEGVDARNNIRYAGGRRILPMISDADYILQKSKVTYWPCRGNWLRRQQLKLHYQAGMPNLALVPRMILRWLQSVGVSCEPQLSLEKVLENLPSNFYE
;
A
#
# COMPACT_ATOMS: atom_id res chain seq x y z
N MET A 1 -2.09 18.40 -6.35
CA MET A 1 -3.47 18.02 -6.77
C MET A 1 -3.60 16.51 -6.69
N ILE A 2 -4.21 15.98 -5.62
CA ILE A 2 -4.27 14.56 -5.31
C ILE A 2 -5.56 14.21 -4.53
N SER A 3 -6.16 13.05 -4.82
CA SER A 3 -7.29 12.50 -4.07
C SER A 3 -6.84 11.30 -3.24
N PHE A 4 -7.00 11.37 -1.92
CA PHE A 4 -6.83 10.26 -0.99
C PHE A 4 -8.14 9.51 -0.83
N LEU A 5 -8.09 8.20 -0.93
CA LEU A 5 -9.23 7.29 -0.88
C LEU A 5 -9.00 6.29 0.24
N ALA A 6 -9.96 6.12 1.12
CA ALA A 6 -9.82 5.16 2.20
C ALA A 6 -11.17 4.63 2.68
N SER A 7 -11.18 3.42 3.22
CA SER A 7 -12.34 2.84 3.91
C SER A 7 -11.97 2.63 5.38
N PRO A 8 -12.47 3.50 6.28
CA PRO A 8 -12.09 3.48 7.68
C PRO A 8 -12.76 2.34 8.47
N LYS A 9 -12.11 1.94 9.56
CA LYS A 9 -12.71 1.17 10.64
C LYS A 9 -13.69 2.06 11.42
N PRO A 10 -14.56 1.52 12.32
CA PRO A 10 -15.36 2.33 13.21
C PRO A 10 -14.50 3.37 13.96
N PHE A 11 -14.98 4.61 14.03
CA PHE A 11 -14.31 5.71 14.72
C PHE A 11 -14.54 5.66 16.23
N THR A 12 -14.05 4.58 16.87
CA THR A 12 -14.21 4.33 18.31
C THR A 12 -12.85 4.02 18.94
N GLY A 13 -12.67 4.39 20.22
CA GLY A 13 -11.44 4.13 20.98
C GLY A 13 -10.17 4.57 20.26
N ILE A 14 -9.12 3.74 20.35
CA ILE A 14 -7.80 4.04 19.74
C ILE A 14 -7.87 4.13 18.21
N ALA A 15 -8.78 3.39 17.57
CA ALA A 15 -8.94 3.45 16.12
C ALA A 15 -9.41 4.84 15.66
N ARG A 16 -10.28 5.52 16.43
CA ARG A 16 -10.64 6.92 16.15
C ARG A 16 -9.42 7.82 16.13
N GLU A 17 -8.58 7.75 17.15
CA GLU A 17 -7.39 8.58 17.25
C GLU A 17 -6.41 8.34 16.09
N HIS A 18 -6.12 7.06 15.79
CA HIS A 18 -5.22 6.70 14.70
C HIS A 18 -5.73 7.21 13.34
N GLN A 19 -7.01 7.03 13.06
CA GLN A 19 -7.62 7.46 11.81
C GLN A 19 -7.65 8.99 11.69
N TYR A 20 -7.95 9.72 12.77
CA TYR A 20 -7.87 11.18 12.77
C TYR A 20 -6.45 11.69 12.49
N ARG A 21 -5.44 11.11 13.12
CA ARG A 21 -4.03 11.47 12.87
C ARG A 21 -3.63 11.19 11.43
N ALA A 22 -3.99 10.02 10.91
CA ALA A 22 -3.70 9.63 9.54
C ALA A 22 -4.34 10.60 8.53
N ILE A 23 -5.65 10.86 8.64
CA ILE A 23 -6.37 11.76 7.74
C ILE A 23 -5.79 13.19 7.81
N ARG A 24 -5.42 13.68 8.99
CA ARG A 24 -4.76 14.99 9.13
C ARG A 24 -3.41 15.02 8.42
N SER A 25 -2.64 13.93 8.48
CA SER A 25 -1.37 13.84 7.74
C SER A 25 -1.57 13.91 6.22
N TRP A 26 -2.67 13.34 5.72
CA TRP A 26 -3.01 13.42 4.29
C TRP A 26 -3.42 14.83 3.89
N LEU A 27 -4.27 15.48 4.69
CA LEU A 27 -4.70 16.85 4.45
C LEU A 27 -3.53 17.85 4.47
N SER A 28 -2.50 17.57 5.26
CA SER A 28 -1.28 18.40 5.32
C SER A 28 -0.28 18.15 4.19
N SER A 29 -0.51 17.16 3.33
CA SER A 29 0.41 16.80 2.23
C SER A 29 0.49 17.86 1.12
N GLY A 30 -0.41 18.86 1.11
CA GLY A 30 -0.42 19.95 0.13
C GLY A 30 -1.68 20.79 0.17
N LYS A 31 -1.69 21.89 -0.60
CA LYS A 31 -2.85 22.81 -0.66
C LYS A 31 -4.03 22.23 -1.46
N ASP A 32 -3.74 21.41 -2.44
CA ASP A 32 -4.73 20.84 -3.38
C ASP A 32 -4.90 19.33 -3.09
N VAL A 33 -5.46 19.05 -1.92
CA VAL A 33 -5.75 17.71 -1.45
C VAL A 33 -7.26 17.52 -1.32
N GLU A 34 -7.74 16.38 -1.78
CA GLU A 34 -9.07 15.85 -1.54
C GLU A 34 -8.94 14.57 -0.73
N VAL A 35 -9.83 14.35 0.23
CA VAL A 35 -9.93 13.09 0.96
C VAL A 35 -11.38 12.59 0.86
N ILE A 36 -11.55 11.34 0.44
CA ILE A 36 -12.85 10.67 0.33
C ILE A 36 -12.82 9.40 1.19
N LEU A 37 -13.71 9.35 2.17
CA LEU A 37 -13.91 8.18 3.03
C LEU A 37 -15.08 7.35 2.52
N TYR A 38 -14.91 6.04 2.43
CA TYR A 38 -15.87 5.10 1.86
C TYR A 38 -16.40 4.10 2.89
N GLY A 39 -17.72 3.88 2.86
CA GLY A 39 -18.42 2.90 3.70
C GLY A 39 -19.32 3.55 4.73
N ASP A 40 -19.88 2.72 5.61
CA ASP A 40 -20.89 3.09 6.61
C ASP A 40 -20.41 2.83 8.05
N SER A 41 -19.10 2.80 8.25
CA SER A 41 -18.49 2.57 9.57
C SER A 41 -19.01 3.56 10.61
N ALA A 42 -19.27 3.10 11.83
CA ALA A 42 -19.77 3.94 12.92
C ALA A 42 -18.87 5.17 13.14
N GLY A 43 -19.47 6.37 13.16
CA GLY A 43 -18.79 7.64 13.34
C GLY A 43 -18.13 8.22 12.10
N ILE A 44 -18.30 7.62 10.91
CA ILE A 44 -17.66 8.09 9.67
C ILE A 44 -18.20 9.46 9.23
N VAL A 45 -19.51 9.68 9.39
CA VAL A 45 -20.16 10.95 8.99
C VAL A 45 -19.69 12.08 9.89
N GLU A 46 -19.69 11.87 11.20
CA GLU A 46 -19.22 12.84 12.19
C GLU A 46 -17.74 13.17 11.95
N ALA A 47 -16.90 12.14 11.71
CA ALA A 47 -15.50 12.34 11.40
C ALA A 47 -15.31 13.12 10.08
N GLY A 48 -16.14 12.86 9.07
CA GLY A 48 -16.13 13.59 7.81
C GLY A 48 -16.42 15.08 8.01
N ILE A 49 -17.42 15.40 8.83
CA ILE A 49 -17.78 16.78 9.16
C ILE A 49 -16.66 17.47 9.96
N GLU A 50 -16.14 16.81 11.02
CA GLU A 50 -15.07 17.36 11.87
C GLU A 50 -13.76 17.62 11.11
N LEU A 51 -13.44 16.76 10.15
CA LEU A 51 -12.19 16.85 9.35
C LEU A 51 -12.36 17.63 8.05
N GLY A 52 -13.59 17.98 7.66
CA GLY A 52 -13.89 18.67 6.40
C GLY A 52 -13.61 17.80 5.17
N VAL A 53 -13.85 16.48 5.24
CA VAL A 53 -13.59 15.53 4.16
C VAL A 53 -14.89 14.91 3.63
N GLN A 54 -14.87 14.41 2.40
CA GLN A 54 -16.03 13.77 1.80
C GLN A 54 -16.28 12.38 2.38
N VAL A 55 -17.56 12.00 2.48
CA VAL A 55 -17.99 10.66 2.91
C VAL A 55 -18.96 10.09 1.88
N VAL A 56 -18.69 8.88 1.43
CA VAL A 56 -19.51 8.11 0.47
C VAL A 56 -19.94 6.83 1.17
N GLN A 57 -21.17 6.80 1.67
CA GLN A 57 -21.68 5.68 2.44
C GLN A 57 -22.17 4.52 1.56
N GLN A 58 -22.78 4.85 0.41
CA GLN A 58 -23.29 3.84 -0.51
C GLN A 58 -22.22 3.38 -1.48
N ILE A 59 -21.73 2.18 -1.27
CA ILE A 59 -20.68 1.55 -2.07
C ILE A 59 -20.89 0.03 -2.09
N ASP A 60 -20.55 -0.62 -3.19
CA ASP A 60 -20.72 -2.06 -3.30
C ASP A 60 -19.78 -2.82 -2.36
N CYS A 61 -20.37 -3.74 -1.61
CA CYS A 61 -19.71 -4.54 -0.60
C CYS A 61 -19.84 -6.03 -0.87
N ALA A 62 -18.88 -6.79 -0.38
CA ALA A 62 -18.97 -8.24 -0.30
C ALA A 62 -20.11 -8.66 0.66
N PRO A 63 -20.57 -9.93 0.64
CA PRO A 63 -21.54 -10.45 1.60
C PRO A 63 -21.11 -10.29 3.07
N SER A 64 -19.82 -10.08 3.31
CA SER A 64 -19.26 -9.78 4.63
C SER A 64 -19.50 -8.32 5.08
N GLY A 65 -20.09 -7.46 4.23
CA GLY A 65 -20.28 -6.03 4.48
C GLY A 65 -19.04 -5.18 4.24
N ILE A 66 -17.96 -5.76 3.70
CA ILE A 66 -16.70 -5.04 3.45
C ILE A 66 -16.67 -4.57 2.00
N PRO A 67 -16.29 -3.31 1.72
CA PRO A 67 -16.25 -2.78 0.37
C PRO A 67 -15.35 -3.56 -0.58
N TYR A 68 -15.77 -3.63 -1.83
CA TYR A 68 -14.89 -4.01 -2.92
C TYR A 68 -13.97 -2.85 -3.30
N PHE A 69 -12.70 -3.15 -3.56
CA PHE A 69 -11.76 -2.14 -4.04
C PHE A 69 -12.20 -1.53 -5.37
N SER A 70 -12.79 -2.34 -6.26
CA SER A 70 -13.33 -1.87 -7.55
C SER A 70 -14.34 -0.74 -7.38
N SER A 71 -15.32 -0.89 -6.47
CA SER A 71 -16.36 0.13 -6.29
C SER A 71 -15.80 1.45 -5.75
N ILE A 72 -14.75 1.40 -4.92
CA ILE A 72 -14.06 2.61 -4.43
C ILE A 72 -13.40 3.35 -5.59
N VAL A 73 -12.62 2.65 -6.41
CA VAL A 73 -11.84 3.29 -7.47
C VAL A 73 -12.69 3.69 -8.68
N GLU A 74 -13.79 2.99 -8.94
CA GLU A 74 -14.80 3.37 -9.93
C GLU A 74 -15.50 4.66 -9.53
N HIS A 75 -16.02 4.75 -8.29
CA HIS A 75 -16.58 5.99 -7.78
C HIS A 75 -15.56 7.14 -7.83
N ALA A 76 -14.31 6.91 -7.39
CA ALA A 76 -13.26 7.91 -7.43
C ALA A 76 -12.85 8.32 -8.84
N ALA A 77 -12.98 7.42 -9.83
CA ALA A 77 -12.72 7.75 -11.22
C ALA A 77 -13.81 8.66 -11.83
N GLU A 78 -15.05 8.52 -11.40
CA GLU A 78 -16.18 9.31 -11.88
C GLU A 78 -16.31 10.65 -11.14
N HIS A 79 -16.12 10.67 -9.83
CA HIS A 79 -16.45 11.78 -8.95
C HIS A 79 -15.24 12.45 -8.27
N GLY A 80 -14.08 11.81 -8.22
CA GLY A 80 -12.89 12.37 -7.61
C GLY A 80 -12.37 13.59 -8.38
N LYS A 81 -11.90 14.59 -7.65
CA LYS A 81 -11.47 15.87 -8.22
C LYS A 81 -10.18 15.77 -9.04
N TYR A 82 -9.24 14.90 -8.62
CA TYR A 82 -7.89 14.88 -9.18
C TYR A 82 -7.56 13.58 -9.91
N ASP A 83 -6.65 13.68 -10.89
CA ASP A 83 -6.17 12.56 -11.71
C ASP A 83 -5.21 11.64 -10.93
N LEU A 84 -4.38 12.21 -10.06
CA LEU A 84 -3.53 11.44 -9.17
C LEU A 84 -4.33 11.02 -7.94
N GLN A 85 -4.37 9.72 -7.68
CA GLN A 85 -5.16 9.12 -6.62
C GLN A 85 -4.28 8.21 -5.75
N VAL A 86 -4.58 8.16 -4.46
CA VAL A 86 -3.94 7.24 -3.52
C VAL A 86 -5.02 6.55 -2.69
N TYR A 87 -5.10 5.23 -2.79
CA TYR A 87 -5.81 4.44 -1.80
C TYR A 87 -4.85 4.01 -0.70
N LEU A 88 -5.26 4.14 0.56
CA LEU A 88 -4.44 3.73 1.69
C LEU A 88 -5.27 3.34 2.91
N ASN A 89 -4.66 2.56 3.80
CA ASN A 89 -5.28 2.18 5.07
C ASN A 89 -5.37 3.38 6.01
N CYS A 90 -6.50 3.53 6.73
CA CYS A 90 -6.81 4.68 7.57
C CYS A 90 -5.95 4.82 8.84
N ASP A 91 -5.00 3.97 9.07
CA ASP A 91 -4.04 4.00 10.18
C ASP A 91 -2.60 4.37 9.74
N ILE A 92 -2.43 4.74 8.46
CA ILE A 92 -1.15 5.11 7.88
C ILE A 92 -0.98 6.63 7.82
N LEU A 93 0.00 7.15 8.59
CA LEU A 93 0.49 8.51 8.36
C LEU A 93 1.43 8.46 7.16
N ILE A 94 1.30 9.44 6.26
CA ILE A 94 2.10 9.44 5.03
C ILE A 94 2.76 10.78 4.76
N SER A 95 4.00 10.76 4.27
CA SER A 95 4.74 11.94 3.83
C SER A 95 5.53 11.65 2.56
N GLY A 96 5.70 12.65 1.69
CA GLY A 96 6.42 12.52 0.43
C GLY A 96 5.63 11.93 -0.74
N ILE A 97 4.38 11.52 -0.54
CA ILE A 97 3.57 10.84 -1.56
C ILE A 97 3.24 11.77 -2.75
N VAL A 98 2.95 13.05 -2.50
CA VAL A 98 2.63 14.02 -3.55
C VAL A 98 3.84 14.21 -4.46
N GLN A 99 5.01 14.45 -3.87
CA GLN A 99 6.27 14.61 -4.59
C GLN A 99 6.65 13.36 -5.38
N ALA A 100 6.38 12.18 -4.82
CA ALA A 100 6.61 10.92 -5.52
C ALA A 100 5.69 10.77 -6.74
N LEU A 101 4.39 11.05 -6.59
CA LEU A 101 3.42 10.89 -7.67
C LEU A 101 3.61 11.87 -8.83
N VAL A 102 3.94 13.12 -8.55
CA VAL A 102 4.16 14.11 -9.62
C VAL A 102 5.39 13.81 -10.48
N ARG A 103 6.30 12.96 -10.01
CA ARG A 103 7.48 12.50 -10.76
C ARG A 103 7.19 11.32 -11.69
N MET A 104 5.98 10.75 -11.64
CA MET A 104 5.63 9.60 -12.48
C MET A 104 5.30 10.06 -13.90
N GLU A 105 6.17 9.76 -14.84
CA GLU A 105 6.03 10.09 -16.26
C GLU A 105 5.25 9.01 -17.03
N PHE A 106 4.92 7.89 -16.40
CA PHE A 106 4.14 6.82 -17.03
C PHE A 106 2.67 7.24 -17.23
N PRO A 107 2.04 6.92 -18.38
CA PRO A 107 0.61 7.16 -18.60
C PRO A 107 -0.28 6.47 -17.56
N GLN A 108 0.08 5.23 -17.19
CA GLN A 108 -0.48 4.48 -16.08
C GLN A 108 0.65 3.83 -15.29
N PHE A 109 0.51 3.77 -13.98
CA PHE A 109 1.49 3.19 -13.07
C PHE A 109 0.82 2.80 -11.75
N LEU A 110 1.49 1.94 -11.00
CA LEU A 110 1.20 1.67 -9.60
C LEU A 110 2.42 2.03 -8.75
N LEU A 111 2.27 2.98 -7.83
CA LEU A 111 3.29 3.39 -6.87
C LEU A 111 2.94 2.81 -5.50
N ILE A 112 3.87 2.06 -4.92
CA ILE A 112 3.74 1.38 -3.63
C ILE A 112 5.04 1.49 -2.85
N GLY A 113 5.04 1.10 -1.57
CA GLY A 113 6.27 0.99 -0.78
C GLY A 113 6.02 0.30 0.56
N GLN A 114 7.11 -0.08 1.21
CA GLN A 114 7.07 -0.69 2.53
C GLN A 114 6.72 0.37 3.58
N ARG A 115 5.94 -0.03 4.56
CA ARG A 115 5.64 0.80 5.72
C ARG A 115 6.71 0.65 6.80
N ILE A 116 6.77 1.61 7.69
CA ILE A 116 7.55 1.57 8.92
C ILE A 116 6.56 1.36 10.08
N ASP A 117 6.70 0.25 10.79
CA ASP A 117 5.93 -0.01 12.00
C ASP A 117 6.57 0.74 13.18
N LEU A 118 5.77 1.52 13.89
CA LEU A 118 6.16 2.16 15.15
C LEU A 118 5.86 1.23 16.33
N GLY A 119 6.68 1.30 17.36
CA GLY A 119 6.46 0.58 18.60
C GLY A 119 5.19 1.02 19.32
N GLU A 120 4.72 0.19 20.25
CA GLU A 120 3.52 0.46 21.03
C GLU A 120 3.60 1.81 21.75
N SER A 121 2.51 2.57 21.73
CA SER A 121 2.39 3.89 22.35
C SER A 121 3.29 4.99 21.76
N LEU A 122 4.01 4.72 20.69
CA LEU A 122 4.79 5.75 19.99
C LEU A 122 3.96 6.46 18.93
N PHE A 123 4.19 7.75 18.83
CA PHE A 123 3.57 8.61 17.85
C PHE A 123 4.57 9.61 17.28
N ILE A 124 4.52 9.81 15.98
CA ILE A 124 5.25 10.85 15.26
C ILE A 124 4.24 11.72 14.52
N ASP A 125 4.26 13.00 14.79
CA ASP A 125 3.45 13.95 14.02
C ASP A 125 4.23 14.37 12.77
N VAL A 126 3.88 13.77 11.64
CA VAL A 126 4.50 14.05 10.35
C VAL A 126 4.17 15.44 9.79
N CYS A 127 3.29 16.19 10.45
CA CYS A 127 2.99 17.59 10.11
C CYS A 127 4.00 18.58 10.71
N LEU A 128 4.81 18.12 11.67
CA LEU A 128 5.86 18.97 12.30
C LEU A 128 7.15 18.96 11.47
N PRO A 129 7.89 20.09 11.41
CA PRO A 129 9.09 20.17 10.57
C PRO A 129 10.23 19.21 10.96
N ASP A 130 10.30 18.80 12.21
CA ASP A 130 11.35 17.95 12.78
C ASP A 130 11.00 16.46 12.86
N TRP A 131 9.88 16.04 12.29
CA TRP A 131 9.39 14.66 12.36
C TRP A 131 10.41 13.61 11.87
N GLN A 132 11.24 13.96 10.86
CA GLN A 132 12.28 13.05 10.35
C GLN A 132 13.35 12.78 11.40
N SER A 133 13.77 13.82 12.13
CA SER A 133 14.74 13.67 13.22
C SER A 133 14.17 12.81 14.36
N ALA A 134 12.89 12.98 14.67
CA ALA A 134 12.19 12.15 15.64
C ALA A 134 12.14 10.68 15.18
N LEU A 135 11.82 10.42 13.91
CA LEU A 135 11.80 9.07 13.34
C LEU A 135 13.19 8.43 13.39
N CYS A 136 14.24 9.15 12.99
CA CYS A 136 15.62 8.66 13.04
C CYS A 136 16.05 8.29 14.46
N LYS A 137 15.66 9.10 15.46
CA LYS A 137 15.92 8.78 16.89
C LYS A 137 15.21 7.51 17.31
N ILE A 138 13.91 7.42 17.08
CA ILE A 138 13.09 6.24 17.42
C ILE A 138 13.62 4.97 16.73
N ALA A 139 14.06 5.08 15.46
CA ALA A 139 14.65 3.97 14.73
C ALA A 139 16.01 3.51 15.34
N LYS A 140 16.88 4.45 15.71
CA LYS A 140 18.16 4.15 16.40
C LYS A 140 17.96 3.48 17.75
N ASP A 141 16.90 3.87 18.46
CA ASP A 141 16.53 3.30 19.74
C ASP A 141 15.84 1.92 19.60
N GLY A 142 15.66 1.42 18.37
CA GLY A 142 15.07 0.10 18.07
C GLY A 142 13.54 0.04 18.15
N TYR A 143 12.85 1.19 18.20
CA TYR A 143 11.39 1.29 18.31
C TYR A 143 10.68 1.54 16.99
N ALA A 144 11.39 1.52 15.87
CA ALA A 144 10.80 1.52 14.54
C ALA A 144 11.42 0.42 13.68
N THR A 145 10.61 -0.25 12.88
CA THR A 145 11.07 -1.34 12.01
C THR A 145 10.47 -1.22 10.62
N LEU A 146 11.27 -1.51 9.58
CA LEU A 146 10.76 -1.62 8.22
C LEU A 146 9.98 -2.93 8.10
N TYR A 147 8.68 -2.83 7.77
CA TYR A 147 7.85 -4.02 7.61
C TYR A 147 8.26 -4.84 6.38
N GLN A 148 7.93 -6.12 6.38
CA GLN A 148 8.21 -7.02 5.26
C GLN A 148 7.56 -6.52 3.96
N PRO A 149 8.16 -6.76 2.77
CA PRO A 149 7.64 -6.28 1.49
C PRO A 149 6.33 -6.94 1.05
N CYS A 150 5.78 -7.85 1.83
CA CYS A 150 4.49 -8.50 1.58
C CYS A 150 3.28 -7.71 2.10
N GLY A 151 3.47 -6.68 2.94
CA GLY A 151 2.38 -5.82 3.43
C GLY A 151 2.40 -4.48 2.71
N ILE A 152 1.33 -4.17 1.99
CA ILE A 152 1.19 -2.96 1.20
C ILE A 152 0.00 -2.19 1.71
N ASP A 153 0.24 -1.00 2.23
CA ASP A 153 -0.78 -0.21 2.91
C ASP A 153 -1.16 1.07 2.16
N TYR A 154 -0.46 1.39 1.06
CA TYR A 154 -0.80 2.49 0.17
C TYR A 154 -0.54 2.15 -1.30
N PHE A 155 -1.39 2.67 -2.17
CA PHE A 155 -1.40 2.45 -3.60
C PHE A 155 -1.61 3.80 -4.29
N GLY A 156 -0.57 4.35 -4.91
CA GLY A 156 -0.63 5.57 -5.70
C GLY A 156 -0.78 5.23 -7.18
N PHE A 157 -1.71 5.87 -7.87
CA PHE A 157 -2.01 5.57 -9.27
C PHE A 157 -2.64 6.77 -9.96
N ARG A 158 -2.79 6.67 -11.29
CA ARG A 158 -3.52 7.63 -12.10
C ARG A 158 -4.93 7.14 -12.34
N ARG A 159 -5.91 8.04 -12.35
CA ARG A 159 -7.31 7.78 -12.67
C ARG A 159 -7.42 6.87 -13.89
N GLY A 160 -8.34 5.90 -13.85
CA GLY A 160 -8.61 4.97 -14.94
C GLY A 160 -7.59 3.83 -15.08
N LEU A 161 -6.70 3.63 -14.09
CA LEU A 161 -5.84 2.46 -14.03
C LEU A 161 -6.66 1.17 -13.91
N TRP A 162 -7.64 1.17 -13.02
CA TRP A 162 -8.37 -0.02 -12.62
C TRP A 162 -9.60 -0.24 -13.53
N LYS A 163 -9.43 -1.07 -14.56
CA LYS A 163 -10.51 -1.47 -15.48
C LYS A 163 -10.78 -2.95 -15.32
N GLU A 164 -12.06 -3.33 -15.23
CA GLU A 164 -12.45 -4.73 -15.10
C GLU A 164 -11.71 -5.47 -13.97
N LEU A 165 -11.54 -4.78 -12.84
CA LEU A 165 -10.88 -5.36 -11.67
C LEU A 165 -11.77 -6.46 -11.07
N PRO A 166 -11.23 -7.65 -10.73
CA PRO A 166 -12.01 -8.65 -10.01
C PRO A 166 -12.49 -8.09 -8.67
N PRO A 167 -13.57 -8.64 -8.07
CA PRO A 167 -14.16 -8.15 -6.84
C PRO A 167 -13.26 -8.46 -5.62
N VAL A 168 -12.18 -7.69 -5.53
CA VAL A 168 -11.19 -7.77 -4.46
C VAL A 168 -11.74 -7.08 -3.22
N VAL A 169 -11.77 -7.80 -2.09
CA VAL A 169 -12.27 -7.29 -0.81
C VAL A 169 -11.13 -6.68 0.00
N ILE A 170 -11.23 -5.40 0.31
CA ILE A 170 -10.19 -4.65 1.05
C ILE A 170 -10.01 -5.19 2.48
N GLY A 171 -8.83 -4.97 3.07
CA GLY A 171 -8.55 -5.34 4.46
C GLY A 171 -8.64 -6.83 4.75
N ARG A 172 -8.63 -7.69 3.72
CA ARG A 172 -8.53 -9.15 3.81
C ARG A 172 -7.27 -9.63 3.14
N ALA A 173 -6.66 -10.69 3.67
CA ALA A 173 -5.39 -11.20 3.15
C ALA A 173 -5.44 -11.40 1.62
N GLY A 174 -4.39 -11.00 0.95
CA GLY A 174 -4.22 -11.13 -0.48
C GLY A 174 -4.87 -10.04 -1.33
N TYR A 175 -5.53 -9.02 -0.74
CA TYR A 175 -6.11 -7.93 -1.52
C TYR A 175 -5.03 -7.11 -2.22
N ASP A 176 -3.99 -6.75 -1.50
CA ASP A 176 -2.81 -6.04 -1.97
C ASP A 176 -2.08 -6.83 -3.06
N ASN A 177 -1.85 -8.12 -2.83
CA ASN A 177 -1.24 -9.01 -3.82
C ASN A 177 -2.12 -9.16 -5.09
N ALA A 178 -3.45 -9.12 -4.97
CA ALA A 178 -4.35 -9.18 -6.13
C ALA A 178 -4.24 -7.91 -7.00
N LEU A 179 -4.06 -6.74 -6.39
CA LEU A 179 -3.84 -5.48 -7.09
C LEU A 179 -2.50 -5.50 -7.86
N LEU A 180 -1.43 -6.01 -7.26
CA LEU A 180 -0.16 -6.18 -7.95
C LEU A 180 -0.28 -7.20 -9.10
N ALA A 181 -0.96 -8.32 -8.87
CA ALA A 181 -1.20 -9.33 -9.90
C ALA A 181 -1.98 -8.77 -11.09
N TYR A 182 -2.95 -7.89 -10.84
CA TYR A 182 -3.64 -7.14 -11.90
C TYR A 182 -2.65 -6.31 -12.72
N CYS A 183 -1.78 -5.53 -12.07
CA CYS A 183 -0.77 -4.72 -12.76
C CYS A 183 0.19 -5.57 -13.58
N PHE A 184 0.66 -6.71 -13.06
CA PHE A 184 1.51 -7.64 -13.83
C PHE A 184 0.81 -8.19 -15.08
N ARG A 185 -0.47 -8.59 -14.98
CA ARG A 185 -1.25 -9.10 -16.13
C ARG A 185 -1.44 -8.03 -17.20
N ASN A 186 -1.70 -6.80 -16.79
CA ASN A 186 -1.95 -5.68 -17.69
C ASN A 186 -0.68 -4.90 -18.07
N ARG A 187 0.51 -5.38 -17.66
CA ARG A 187 1.82 -4.75 -17.94
C ARG A 187 1.92 -3.30 -17.48
N VAL A 188 1.23 -2.98 -16.39
CA VAL A 188 1.31 -1.67 -15.75
C VAL A 188 2.63 -1.58 -14.99
N PRO A 189 3.45 -0.54 -15.19
CA PRO A 189 4.67 -0.33 -14.43
C PRO A 189 4.39 -0.23 -12.94
N ILE A 190 5.10 -1.01 -12.13
CA ILE A 190 5.05 -0.95 -10.67
C ILE A 190 6.32 -0.28 -10.16
N VAL A 191 6.15 0.76 -9.33
CA VAL A 191 7.25 1.57 -8.78
C VAL A 191 7.30 1.41 -7.26
N ASP A 192 8.43 0.90 -6.77
CA ASP A 192 8.74 0.85 -5.33
C ASP A 192 9.26 2.21 -4.86
N ALA A 193 8.47 2.90 -4.06
CA ALA A 193 8.78 4.21 -3.51
C ALA A 193 9.24 4.16 -2.04
N THR A 194 9.62 3.00 -1.51
CA THR A 194 10.04 2.83 -0.11
C THR A 194 11.13 3.82 0.32
N CYS A 195 12.03 4.20 -0.59
CA CYS A 195 13.11 5.16 -0.31
C CYS A 195 12.72 6.64 -0.54
N SER A 196 11.45 6.93 -0.82
CA SER A 196 11.00 8.29 -1.18
C SER A 196 9.68 8.68 -0.52
N VAL A 197 8.93 7.72 -0.03
CA VAL A 197 7.65 7.91 0.68
C VAL A 197 7.77 7.27 2.04
N VAL A 198 7.47 8.02 3.09
CA VAL A 198 7.39 7.51 4.46
C VAL A 198 5.94 7.21 4.78
N ALA A 199 5.64 5.94 5.01
CA ALA A 199 4.36 5.44 5.48
C ALA A 199 4.54 4.86 6.88
N LEU A 200 4.04 5.55 7.91
CA LEU A 200 4.15 5.12 9.30
C LEU A 200 2.86 4.42 9.71
N HIS A 201 2.97 3.16 10.13
CA HIS A 201 1.86 2.40 10.65
C HIS A 201 1.81 2.52 12.17
N GLN A 202 0.65 2.96 12.66
CA GLN A 202 0.38 3.11 14.08
C GLN A 202 0.02 1.75 14.69
N TYR A 203 0.68 1.39 15.77
CA TYR A 203 0.47 0.08 16.42
C TYR A 203 -0.97 -0.12 16.88
N HIS A 204 -1.57 -1.23 16.47
CA HIS A 204 -2.89 -1.67 16.95
C HIS A 204 -3.03 -3.20 16.86
N GLY A 205 -3.87 -3.78 17.74
CA GLY A 205 -4.22 -5.20 17.69
C GLY A 205 -5.37 -5.48 16.70
N TYR A 206 -5.71 -6.77 16.52
CA TYR A 206 -6.81 -7.26 15.66
C TYR A 206 -8.17 -7.35 16.37
N GLY A 207 -8.31 -6.76 17.56
CA GLY A 207 -9.53 -6.89 18.39
C GLY A 207 -10.82 -6.31 17.77
N HIS A 208 -10.70 -5.52 16.71
CA HIS A 208 -11.84 -4.88 16.02
C HIS A 208 -12.51 -5.78 14.96
N VAL A 209 -11.93 -6.94 14.63
CA VAL A 209 -12.47 -7.84 13.60
C VAL A 209 -13.24 -8.98 14.27
N SER A 210 -14.53 -9.14 13.94
CA SER A 210 -15.30 -10.31 14.34
C SER A 210 -14.65 -11.58 13.79
N GLY A 211 -14.33 -12.56 14.67
CA GLY A 211 -13.52 -13.73 14.34
C GLY A 211 -12.01 -13.49 14.36
N GLY A 212 -11.54 -12.29 14.75
CA GLY A 212 -10.14 -11.96 14.97
C GLY A 212 -9.23 -12.15 13.76
N GLN A 213 -7.94 -12.35 14.01
CA GLN A 213 -6.91 -12.54 12.98
C GLN A 213 -7.26 -13.68 11.99
N LYS A 214 -7.86 -14.78 12.45
CA LYS A 214 -8.23 -15.91 11.59
C LYS A 214 -9.21 -15.53 10.48
N ALA A 215 -10.22 -14.70 10.79
CA ALA A 215 -11.19 -14.24 9.79
C ALA A 215 -10.54 -13.36 8.71
N VAL A 216 -9.56 -12.54 9.09
CA VAL A 216 -8.79 -11.69 8.17
C VAL A 216 -7.94 -12.53 7.20
N TRP A 217 -7.33 -13.63 7.68
CA TRP A 217 -6.34 -14.40 6.92
C TRP A 217 -6.90 -15.64 6.21
N GLU A 218 -7.99 -16.23 6.70
CA GLU A 218 -8.48 -17.53 6.22
C GLU A 218 -9.95 -17.50 5.80
N GLY A 219 -10.64 -16.36 5.91
CA GLY A 219 -12.03 -16.18 5.50
C GLY A 219 -12.27 -16.40 4.00
N VAL A 220 -13.54 -16.43 3.58
CA VAL A 220 -13.93 -16.60 2.17
C VAL A 220 -13.33 -15.50 1.31
N ASP A 221 -13.42 -14.26 1.78
CA ASP A 221 -12.91 -13.08 1.05
C ASP A 221 -11.39 -13.17 0.86
N ALA A 222 -10.64 -13.56 1.90
CA ALA A 222 -9.20 -13.78 1.80
C ALA A 222 -8.84 -14.88 0.80
N ARG A 223 -9.59 -15.99 0.78
CA ARG A 223 -9.37 -17.06 -0.22
C ARG A 223 -9.64 -16.59 -1.64
N ASN A 224 -10.68 -15.79 -1.84
CA ASN A 224 -10.99 -15.20 -3.15
C ASN A 224 -9.90 -14.21 -3.58
N ASN A 225 -9.47 -13.31 -2.71
CA ASN A 225 -8.37 -12.38 -2.98
C ASN A 225 -7.09 -13.12 -3.40
N ILE A 226 -6.70 -14.16 -2.64
CA ILE A 226 -5.54 -15.00 -2.96
C ILE A 226 -5.69 -15.69 -4.32
N ARG A 227 -6.91 -16.13 -4.69
CA ARG A 227 -7.17 -16.70 -6.02
C ARG A 227 -7.00 -15.64 -7.12
N TYR A 228 -7.50 -14.41 -6.92
CA TYR A 228 -7.30 -13.30 -7.84
C TYR A 228 -5.82 -12.90 -7.96
N ALA A 229 -5.07 -13.02 -6.87
CA ALA A 229 -3.62 -12.83 -6.86
C ALA A 229 -2.82 -13.94 -7.58
N GLY A 230 -3.47 -15.00 -8.10
CA GLY A 230 -2.78 -16.10 -8.79
C GLY A 230 -2.44 -17.30 -7.89
N GLY A 231 -2.89 -17.30 -6.64
CA GLY A 231 -2.70 -18.37 -5.68
C GLY A 231 -1.48 -18.18 -4.76
N ARG A 232 -1.51 -18.86 -3.61
CA ARG A 232 -0.51 -18.71 -2.51
C ARG A 232 0.95 -18.95 -2.93
N ARG A 233 1.18 -19.62 -4.07
CA ARG A 233 2.55 -20.00 -4.50
C ARG A 233 3.33 -18.88 -5.17
N ILE A 234 2.67 -17.79 -5.56
CA ILE A 234 3.29 -16.75 -6.40
C ILE A 234 2.84 -15.32 -6.01
N LEU A 235 2.31 -15.14 -4.83
CA LEU A 235 1.86 -13.82 -4.38
C LEU A 235 2.93 -12.75 -4.69
N PRO A 236 2.61 -11.74 -5.49
CA PRO A 236 3.54 -10.66 -5.76
C PRO A 236 3.62 -9.71 -4.56
N MET A 237 4.76 -9.07 -4.39
CA MET A 237 5.05 -8.19 -3.26
C MET A 237 5.81 -6.94 -3.72
N ILE A 238 6.09 -6.01 -2.84
CA ILE A 238 6.77 -4.74 -3.18
C ILE A 238 8.13 -4.99 -3.84
N SER A 239 8.89 -5.99 -3.35
CA SER A 239 10.19 -6.35 -3.94
C SER A 239 10.12 -6.84 -5.39
N ASP A 240 8.92 -7.15 -5.89
CA ASP A 240 8.69 -7.57 -7.28
C ASP A 240 8.47 -6.39 -8.25
N ALA A 241 8.46 -5.15 -7.77
CA ALA A 241 8.30 -3.95 -8.59
C ALA A 241 9.27 -3.89 -9.78
N ASP A 242 8.86 -3.20 -10.84
CA ASP A 242 9.68 -3.01 -12.05
C ASP A 242 10.73 -1.92 -11.86
N TYR A 243 10.39 -0.90 -11.08
CA TYR A 243 11.20 0.31 -10.88
C TYR A 243 11.33 0.63 -9.39
N ILE A 244 12.36 1.38 -9.05
CA ILE A 244 12.52 2.01 -7.75
C ILE A 244 12.56 3.53 -7.91
N LEU A 245 11.85 4.25 -7.02
CA LEU A 245 11.98 5.70 -6.86
C LEU A 245 12.94 5.99 -5.72
N GLN A 246 14.09 6.56 -6.04
CA GLN A 246 15.12 6.91 -5.07
C GLN A 246 15.80 8.23 -5.47
N LYS A 247 16.05 9.12 -4.51
CA LYS A 247 16.66 10.44 -4.76
C LYS A 247 16.01 11.19 -5.94
N SER A 248 14.68 11.20 -5.97
CA SER A 248 13.86 11.84 -7.00
C SER A 248 13.99 11.25 -8.42
N LYS A 249 14.61 10.07 -8.56
CA LYS A 249 14.80 9.41 -9.85
C LYS A 249 14.12 8.05 -9.87
N VAL A 250 13.35 7.80 -10.94
CA VAL A 250 12.78 6.48 -11.25
C VAL A 250 13.81 5.67 -12.02
N THR A 251 14.21 4.52 -11.48
CA THR A 251 15.22 3.66 -12.09
C THR A 251 14.65 2.25 -12.31
N TYR A 252 14.86 1.68 -13.49
CA TYR A 252 14.48 0.30 -13.79
C TYR A 252 15.35 -0.67 -12.99
N TRP A 253 14.72 -1.41 -12.08
CA TRP A 253 15.38 -2.40 -11.23
C TRP A 253 14.42 -3.54 -10.88
N PRO A 254 14.00 -4.32 -11.89
CA PRO A 254 12.93 -5.30 -11.76
C PRO A 254 13.27 -6.38 -10.73
N CYS A 255 12.30 -6.64 -9.85
CA CYS A 255 12.44 -7.60 -8.74
C CYS A 255 13.71 -7.37 -7.92
N ARG A 256 14.11 -6.10 -7.72
CA ARG A 256 15.35 -5.70 -7.04
C ARG A 256 16.59 -6.47 -7.56
N GLY A 257 16.63 -6.73 -8.88
CA GLY A 257 17.71 -7.44 -9.55
C GLY A 257 17.57 -8.96 -9.56
N ASN A 258 16.55 -9.54 -8.98
CA ASN A 258 16.31 -10.99 -9.01
C ASN A 258 15.72 -11.44 -10.35
N TRP A 259 16.60 -11.83 -11.29
CA TRP A 259 16.19 -12.25 -12.63
C TRP A 259 15.26 -13.48 -12.62
N LEU A 260 15.55 -14.49 -11.80
CA LEU A 260 14.72 -15.70 -11.72
C LEU A 260 13.31 -15.38 -11.24
N ARG A 261 13.17 -14.52 -10.24
CA ARG A 261 11.88 -14.05 -9.77
C ARG A 261 11.14 -13.30 -10.87
N ARG A 262 11.85 -12.47 -11.65
CA ARG A 262 11.27 -11.76 -12.80
C ARG A 262 10.76 -12.73 -13.87
N GLN A 263 11.49 -13.79 -14.17
CA GLN A 263 11.02 -14.82 -15.13
C GLN A 263 9.80 -15.58 -14.58
N GLN A 264 9.80 -15.92 -13.31
CA GLN A 264 8.66 -16.54 -12.66
C GLN A 264 7.37 -15.72 -12.84
N LEU A 265 7.42 -14.41 -12.53
CA LEU A 265 6.28 -13.51 -12.66
C LEU A 265 5.81 -13.36 -14.11
N LYS A 266 6.76 -13.19 -15.05
CA LYS A 266 6.43 -13.11 -16.48
C LYS A 266 5.73 -14.36 -16.99
N LEU A 267 6.26 -15.53 -16.67
CA LEU A 267 5.67 -16.80 -17.10
C LEU A 267 4.26 -16.98 -16.51
N HIS A 268 4.06 -16.62 -15.25
CA HIS A 268 2.77 -16.81 -14.60
C HIS A 268 1.72 -15.80 -15.05
N TYR A 269 2.03 -14.49 -14.98
CA TYR A 269 1.03 -13.45 -15.18
C TYR A 269 0.90 -12.96 -16.61
N GLN A 270 2.00 -12.94 -17.38
CA GLN A 270 2.00 -12.37 -18.72
C GLN A 270 1.91 -13.43 -19.83
N ALA A 271 2.56 -14.58 -19.63
CA ALA A 271 2.53 -15.66 -20.62
C ALA A 271 1.41 -16.70 -20.36
N GLY A 272 0.74 -16.64 -19.21
CA GLY A 272 -0.30 -17.60 -18.84
C GLY A 272 0.22 -19.03 -18.67
N MET A 273 1.49 -19.20 -18.31
CA MET A 273 2.17 -20.51 -18.19
C MET A 273 2.53 -20.83 -16.72
N PRO A 274 1.54 -21.02 -15.82
CA PRO A 274 1.78 -21.17 -14.39
C PRO A 274 2.65 -22.39 -14.04
N ASN A 275 2.55 -23.47 -14.82
CA ASN A 275 3.36 -24.67 -14.61
C ASN A 275 4.84 -24.43 -14.93
N LEU A 276 5.15 -23.70 -15.99
CA LEU A 276 6.52 -23.31 -16.32
C LEU A 276 7.11 -22.32 -15.33
N ALA A 277 6.29 -21.48 -14.69
CA ALA A 277 6.70 -20.57 -13.65
C ALA A 277 7.21 -21.29 -12.38
N LEU A 278 6.97 -22.60 -12.24
CA LEU A 278 7.54 -23.40 -11.15
C LEU A 278 9.03 -23.65 -11.31
N VAL A 279 9.57 -23.66 -12.55
CA VAL A 279 11.00 -23.91 -12.79
C VAL A 279 11.90 -22.84 -12.16
N PRO A 280 11.75 -21.53 -12.44
CA PRO A 280 12.52 -20.50 -11.75
C PRO A 280 12.36 -20.55 -10.24
N ARG A 281 11.15 -20.88 -9.75
CA ARG A 281 10.87 -21.02 -8.30
C ARG A 281 11.68 -22.17 -7.68
N MET A 282 11.76 -23.32 -8.34
CA MET A 282 12.54 -24.45 -7.85
C MET A 282 14.02 -24.10 -7.77
N ILE A 283 14.56 -23.42 -8.79
CA ILE A 283 15.94 -22.93 -8.82
C ILE A 283 16.18 -21.95 -7.67
N LEU A 284 15.28 -20.97 -7.45
CA LEU A 284 15.39 -20.01 -6.35
C LEU A 284 15.43 -20.72 -4.98
N ARG A 285 14.55 -21.69 -4.75
CA ARG A 285 14.52 -22.46 -3.51
C ARG A 285 15.81 -23.26 -3.29
N TRP A 286 16.33 -23.85 -4.35
CA TRP A 286 17.60 -24.57 -4.30
C TRP A 286 18.76 -23.62 -3.98
N LEU A 287 18.86 -22.45 -4.64
CA LEU A 287 19.86 -21.43 -4.34
C LEU A 287 19.78 -20.98 -2.87
N GLN A 288 18.58 -20.72 -2.36
CA GLN A 288 18.38 -20.36 -0.96
C GLN A 288 18.80 -21.49 0.00
N SER A 289 18.55 -22.75 -0.36
CA SER A 289 18.94 -23.90 0.49
C SER A 289 20.47 -24.11 0.58
N VAL A 290 21.22 -23.62 -0.39
CA VAL A 290 22.70 -23.62 -0.40
C VAL A 290 23.30 -22.27 0.08
N GLY A 291 22.49 -21.42 0.71
CA GLY A 291 22.94 -20.18 1.36
C GLY A 291 23.13 -18.99 0.40
N VAL A 292 22.66 -19.08 -0.84
CA VAL A 292 22.71 -17.94 -1.77
C VAL A 292 21.54 -17.02 -1.51
N SER A 293 21.83 -15.79 -1.03
CA SER A 293 20.81 -14.75 -0.89
C SER A 293 20.40 -14.23 -2.25
N CYS A 294 19.13 -14.43 -2.61
CA CYS A 294 18.59 -14.03 -3.91
C CYS A 294 17.81 -12.70 -3.87
N GLU A 295 17.65 -12.11 -2.69
CA GLU A 295 16.86 -10.88 -2.52
C GLU A 295 17.64 -9.83 -1.72
N PRO A 296 17.99 -8.69 -2.34
CA PRO A 296 18.51 -7.57 -1.58
C PRO A 296 17.39 -7.04 -0.69
N GLN A 297 17.50 -7.24 0.62
CA GLN A 297 16.58 -6.63 1.58
C GLN A 297 16.96 -5.17 1.78
N LEU A 298 15.95 -4.29 1.76
CA LEU A 298 16.11 -2.93 2.24
C LEU A 298 16.14 -2.97 3.78
N SER A 299 17.11 -2.28 4.38
CA SER A 299 17.10 -2.01 5.81
C SER A 299 16.46 -0.64 6.09
N LEU A 300 15.89 -0.48 7.29
CA LEU A 300 15.34 0.83 7.71
C LEU A 300 16.41 1.92 7.62
N GLU A 301 17.64 1.64 8.01
CA GLU A 301 18.77 2.58 7.93
C GLU A 301 18.98 3.09 6.50
N LYS A 302 19.04 2.19 5.50
CA LYS A 302 19.16 2.57 4.09
C LYS A 302 17.96 3.37 3.59
N VAL A 303 16.76 3.07 4.07
CA VAL A 303 15.56 3.85 3.73
C VAL A 303 15.72 5.27 4.25
N LEU A 304 16.04 5.45 5.54
CA LEU A 304 16.19 6.75 6.18
C LEU A 304 17.31 7.61 5.54
N GLU A 305 18.44 6.99 5.15
CA GLU A 305 19.54 7.69 4.45
C GLU A 305 19.16 8.22 3.05
N ASN A 306 18.15 7.62 2.41
CA ASN A 306 17.71 7.97 1.07
C ASN A 306 16.49 8.87 1.04
N LEU A 307 15.87 9.15 2.19
CA LEU A 307 14.73 10.06 2.24
C LEU A 307 15.13 11.47 1.77
N PRO A 308 14.25 12.17 1.05
CA PRO A 308 14.48 13.57 0.71
C PRO A 308 14.68 14.41 1.97
N SER A 309 15.63 15.33 1.94
CA SER A 309 15.87 16.26 3.05
C SER A 309 14.72 17.25 3.30
N ASN A 310 13.89 17.49 2.26
CA ASN A 310 12.74 18.40 2.32
C ASN A 310 11.54 17.73 1.63
N PHE A 311 10.51 17.43 2.42
CA PHE A 311 9.20 16.95 1.90
C PHE A 311 8.22 18.10 1.62
N TYR A 312 8.60 19.34 1.93
CA TYR A 312 7.72 20.51 1.87
C TYR A 312 8.11 21.54 0.79
N GLU A 313 9.15 21.27 0.01
CA GLU A 313 9.50 22.00 -1.21
C GLU A 313 8.97 21.22 -2.44
#